data_ebc73c8d1074f67bcd8a587109787a4b
#
_entry.id   ebc73c8d1074f67bcd8a587109787a4b
#
_cell.length_a   1.000
_cell.length_b   1.000
_cell.length_c   1.000
_cell.angle_alpha   90.00
_cell.angle_beta   90.00
_cell.angle_gamma   90.00
#
_symmetry.space_group_name_H-M   'P 1'
#
loop_
_entity.id
_entity.type
_entity.pdbx_description
1 polymer ?
#
loop_
_entity_poly.entity_id
_entity_poly.type
_entity_poly.pdbx_seq_one_letter_code
_entity_poly.pdbx_strand_id
1 'polypeptide(L)'
;GGETAQMPGMYKGDGYDLAGFAVGVVEKSKIIDGSAIKEGDRILGLAASGLHSNGFSLVRKVFSLPEQRKYAKELLQPTRIYVKPILRLIERFSGAVKGLAHVTGGAYYKKVAKIIPPGKCFKIDKTRWPTPEIFQRIQKKGRLSEKEMFTTFNMGIGMVLVVPKSDVEGVRKFLSDERVENWEIGEVVNDPKQRIRL
;
A
#
# COMPACT_ATOMS: atom_id res chain seq x y z
N GLY A 1 1.16 16.52 5.17
CA GLY A 1 2.43 15.81 5.02
C GLY A 1 3.01 16.02 3.63
N GLY A 2 4.28 15.83 3.51
CA GLY A 2 5.00 15.90 2.25
C GLY A 2 6.39 15.30 2.40
N GLU A 3 7.05 15.05 1.30
CA GLU A 3 8.45 14.67 1.30
C GLU A 3 9.14 15.26 0.07
N THR A 4 10.41 15.54 0.19
CA THR A 4 11.29 15.87 -0.91
C THR A 4 12.19 14.67 -1.19
N ALA A 5 12.39 14.36 -2.48
CA ALA A 5 13.26 13.29 -2.89
C ALA A 5 14.63 13.87 -3.25
N GLN A 6 15.68 13.27 -2.72
CA GLN A 6 17.04 13.48 -3.21
C GLN A 6 17.35 12.38 -4.23
N MET A 7 17.86 12.77 -5.40
CA MET A 7 18.12 11.85 -6.50
C MET A 7 19.57 11.96 -7.00
N PRO A 8 20.55 11.67 -6.14
CA PRO A 8 21.96 11.84 -6.49
C PRO A 8 22.35 10.90 -7.65
N GLY A 9 23.06 11.44 -8.62
CA GLY A 9 23.54 10.68 -9.78
C GLY A 9 22.48 10.27 -10.82
N MET A 10 21.22 10.73 -10.68
CA MET A 10 20.18 10.46 -11.66
C MET A 10 20.24 11.38 -12.89
N TYR A 11 20.69 12.59 -12.71
CA TYR A 11 20.76 13.59 -13.79
C TYR A 11 22.16 13.68 -14.33
N LYS A 12 22.30 13.51 -15.65
CA LYS A 12 23.53 13.74 -16.42
C LYS A 12 23.16 14.55 -17.65
N GLY A 13 23.88 15.64 -17.90
CA GLY A 13 23.64 16.48 -19.07
C GLY A 13 22.24 17.09 -19.07
N ASP A 14 21.48 16.84 -20.12
CA ASP A 14 20.14 17.41 -20.35
C ASP A 14 18.99 16.68 -19.61
N GLY A 15 19.32 15.93 -18.55
CA GLY A 15 18.31 15.24 -17.74
C GLY A 15 17.34 16.24 -17.06
N TYR A 16 16.05 15.91 -17.05
CA TYR A 16 15.03 16.68 -16.36
C TYR A 16 14.23 15.80 -15.40
N ASP A 17 13.58 16.42 -14.45
CA ASP A 17 12.66 15.76 -13.52
C ASP A 17 11.32 16.48 -13.49
N LEU A 18 10.30 15.76 -13.00
CA LEU A 18 8.97 16.29 -12.77
C LEU A 18 8.66 16.21 -11.27
N ALA A 19 8.39 17.34 -10.67
CA ALA A 19 7.93 17.42 -9.28
C ALA A 19 6.53 18.00 -9.25
N GLY A 20 5.68 17.40 -8.39
CA GLY A 20 4.32 17.86 -8.19
C GLY A 20 3.98 17.92 -6.70
N PHE A 21 3.14 18.87 -6.33
CA PHE A 21 2.55 18.92 -5.00
C PHE A 21 1.06 19.22 -5.09
N ALA A 22 0.33 18.83 -4.05
CA ALA A 22 -1.11 19.09 -3.96
C ALA A 22 -1.44 19.68 -2.59
N VAL A 23 -2.38 20.61 -2.57
CA VAL A 23 -2.96 21.17 -1.35
C VAL A 23 -4.44 20.81 -1.33
N GLY A 24 -4.92 20.35 -0.18
CA GLY A 24 -6.33 20.01 0.01
C GLY A 24 -6.83 20.52 1.36
N VAL A 25 -8.15 20.55 1.51
CA VAL A 25 -8.84 20.95 2.73
C VAL A 25 -9.77 19.82 3.13
N VAL A 26 -9.86 19.54 4.43
CA VAL A 26 -10.80 18.58 5.01
C VAL A 26 -11.37 19.15 6.30
N GLU A 27 -12.65 18.93 6.53
CA GLU A 27 -13.28 19.25 7.81
C GLU A 27 -12.60 18.50 8.94
N LYS A 28 -12.26 19.19 10.04
CA LYS A 28 -11.52 18.59 11.17
C LYS A 28 -12.20 17.34 11.72
N SER A 29 -13.52 17.32 11.78
CA SER A 29 -14.34 16.19 12.23
C SER A 29 -14.34 14.98 11.27
N LYS A 30 -13.90 15.18 10.01
CA LYS A 30 -13.85 14.14 8.98
C LYS A 30 -12.44 13.58 8.74
N ILE A 31 -11.46 13.97 9.55
CA ILE A 31 -10.10 13.47 9.43
C ILE A 31 -10.08 11.97 9.80
N ILE A 32 -9.53 11.15 8.92
CA ILE A 32 -9.30 9.72 9.13
C ILE A 32 -7.82 9.53 9.48
N ASP A 33 -7.51 9.46 10.76
CA ASP A 33 -6.14 9.38 11.28
C ASP A 33 -5.75 8.03 11.89
N GLY A 34 -6.70 7.08 11.94
CA GLY A 34 -6.52 5.77 12.55
C GLY A 34 -6.89 5.71 14.02
N SER A 35 -7.18 6.83 14.69
CA SER A 35 -7.49 6.86 16.13
C SER A 35 -8.74 6.04 16.51
N ALA A 36 -9.69 5.89 15.57
CA ALA A 36 -10.91 5.12 15.74
C ALA A 36 -10.74 3.60 15.55
N ILE A 37 -9.55 3.14 15.18
CA ILE A 37 -9.27 1.71 14.96
C ILE A 37 -9.32 0.96 16.31
N LYS A 38 -10.07 -0.14 16.32
CA LYS A 38 -10.30 -0.98 17.51
C LYS A 38 -9.91 -2.43 17.24
N GLU A 39 -9.70 -3.18 18.32
CA GLU A 39 -9.58 -4.63 18.23
C GLU A 39 -10.84 -5.25 17.58
N GLY A 40 -10.64 -6.25 16.74
CA GLY A 40 -11.69 -6.91 15.97
C GLY A 40 -12.05 -6.21 14.65
N ASP A 41 -11.58 -5.00 14.40
CA ASP A 41 -11.72 -4.38 13.07
C ASP A 41 -10.99 -5.22 12.02
N ARG A 42 -11.46 -5.13 10.78
CA ARG A 42 -10.92 -5.89 9.66
C ARG A 42 -10.06 -5.03 8.78
N ILE A 43 -9.05 -5.66 8.22
CA ILE A 43 -8.08 -5.04 7.33
C ILE A 43 -8.39 -5.49 5.92
N LEU A 44 -8.71 -4.54 5.04
CA LEU A 44 -8.93 -4.78 3.63
C LEU A 44 -7.72 -4.30 2.84
N GLY A 45 -7.29 -5.13 1.89
CA GLY A 45 -6.25 -4.78 0.93
C GLY A 45 -6.85 -4.56 -0.46
N LEU A 46 -6.47 -3.47 -1.11
CA LEU A 46 -6.87 -3.14 -2.47
C LEU A 46 -5.72 -3.45 -3.42
N ALA A 47 -6.05 -4.09 -4.56
CA ALA A 47 -5.07 -4.49 -5.55
C ALA A 47 -4.18 -3.35 -6.03
N ALA A 48 -2.87 -3.60 -6.09
CA ALA A 48 -1.93 -2.80 -6.84
C ALA A 48 -1.96 -3.19 -8.33
N SER A 49 -1.54 -2.29 -9.21
CA SER A 49 -1.33 -2.58 -10.63
C SER A 49 0.06 -3.19 -10.91
N GLY A 50 0.96 -3.16 -9.95
CA GLY A 50 2.35 -3.59 -10.06
C GLY A 50 3.19 -3.03 -8.92
N LEU A 51 4.46 -2.73 -9.19
CA LEU A 51 5.38 -2.16 -8.18
C LEU A 51 4.94 -0.77 -7.69
N HIS A 52 4.08 -0.12 -8.46
CA HIS A 52 3.85 1.31 -8.35
C HIS A 52 5.19 2.06 -8.49
N SER A 53 5.40 3.18 -7.82
CA SER A 53 6.63 3.97 -7.97
C SER A 53 7.69 3.67 -6.90
N ASN A 54 7.76 2.41 -6.40
CA ASN A 54 8.63 2.07 -5.27
C ASN A 54 9.55 0.89 -5.56
N GLY A 55 10.73 0.89 -4.93
CA GLY A 55 11.68 -0.22 -4.98
C GLY A 55 12.56 -0.28 -6.22
N PHE A 56 12.51 0.71 -7.14
CA PHE A 56 13.27 0.68 -8.39
C PHE A 56 14.78 0.69 -8.21
N SER A 57 15.31 1.26 -7.14
CA SER A 57 16.74 1.16 -6.82
C SER A 57 17.16 -0.30 -6.60
N LEU A 58 16.29 -1.09 -5.95
CA LEU A 58 16.53 -2.52 -5.74
C LEU A 58 16.34 -3.30 -7.04
N VAL A 59 15.30 -3.00 -7.82
CA VAL A 59 15.07 -3.60 -9.15
C VAL A 59 16.31 -3.43 -10.03
N ARG A 60 16.89 -2.22 -10.09
CA ARG A 60 18.11 -1.96 -10.88
C ARG A 60 19.35 -2.70 -10.38
N LYS A 61 19.42 -3.04 -9.09
CA LYS A 61 20.49 -3.87 -8.53
C LYS A 61 20.30 -5.35 -8.84
N VAL A 62 19.06 -5.83 -8.87
CA VAL A 62 18.71 -7.24 -9.04
C VAL A 62 18.69 -7.65 -10.50
N PHE A 63 18.09 -6.83 -11.37
CA PHE A 63 17.95 -7.14 -12.79
C PHE A 63 19.00 -6.42 -13.64
N SER A 64 19.62 -7.17 -14.56
CA SER A 64 20.44 -6.61 -15.63
C SER A 64 19.59 -5.76 -16.59
N LEU A 65 20.22 -4.90 -17.39
CA LEU A 65 19.49 -4.08 -18.37
C LEU A 65 18.65 -4.91 -19.36
N PRO A 66 19.10 -6.05 -19.92
CA PRO A 66 18.26 -6.91 -20.74
C PRO A 66 17.04 -7.43 -20.01
N GLU A 67 17.17 -7.81 -18.73
CA GLU A 67 16.04 -8.29 -17.93
C GLU A 67 15.06 -7.17 -17.57
N GLN A 68 15.55 -5.97 -17.27
CA GLN A 68 14.69 -4.81 -17.06
C GLN A 68 13.86 -4.52 -18.32
N ARG A 69 14.44 -4.62 -19.50
CA ARG A 69 13.73 -4.49 -20.77
C ARG A 69 12.70 -5.62 -20.98
N LYS A 70 13.09 -6.87 -20.68
CA LYS A 70 12.20 -8.04 -20.77
C LYS A 70 10.96 -7.89 -19.90
N TYR A 71 11.11 -7.39 -18.67
CA TYR A 71 10.02 -7.22 -17.70
C TYR A 71 9.45 -5.79 -17.68
N ALA A 72 9.81 -4.93 -18.64
CA ALA A 72 9.42 -3.52 -18.63
C ALA A 72 7.92 -3.31 -18.48
N LYS A 73 7.10 -4.12 -19.16
CA LYS A 73 5.63 -4.04 -19.10
C LYS A 73 5.11 -4.23 -17.67
N GLU A 74 5.69 -5.15 -16.91
CA GLU A 74 5.28 -5.44 -15.53
C GLU A 74 5.88 -4.41 -14.55
N LEU A 75 7.14 -4.03 -14.76
CA LEU A 75 7.85 -3.09 -13.91
C LEU A 75 7.29 -1.67 -14.00
N LEU A 76 6.90 -1.24 -15.21
CA LEU A 76 6.48 0.13 -15.49
C LEU A 76 4.95 0.32 -15.49
N GLN A 77 4.20 -0.63 -14.94
CA GLN A 77 2.75 -0.45 -14.77
C GLN A 77 2.47 0.82 -13.96
N PRO A 78 1.65 1.75 -14.49
CA PRO A 78 1.31 2.97 -13.77
C PRO A 78 0.69 2.69 -12.40
N THR A 79 1.00 3.53 -11.43
CA THR A 79 0.39 3.46 -10.11
C THR A 79 -1.13 3.57 -10.23
N ARG A 80 -1.87 2.64 -9.63
CA ARG A 80 -3.34 2.68 -9.61
C ARG A 80 -3.83 3.93 -8.88
N ILE A 81 -4.79 4.62 -9.46
CA ILE A 81 -5.42 5.79 -8.87
C ILE A 81 -6.62 5.34 -8.03
N TYR A 82 -6.54 5.50 -6.70
CA TYR A 82 -7.59 5.10 -5.77
C TYR A 82 -8.56 6.25 -5.39
N VAL A 83 -8.29 7.48 -5.83
CA VAL A 83 -8.96 8.69 -5.34
C VAL A 83 -10.49 8.59 -5.45
N LYS A 84 -11.01 8.36 -6.66
CA LYS A 84 -12.46 8.33 -6.87
C LYS A 84 -13.17 7.21 -6.11
N PRO A 85 -12.72 5.92 -6.19
CA PRO A 85 -13.33 4.85 -5.42
C PRO A 85 -13.32 5.10 -3.91
N ILE A 86 -12.21 5.62 -3.37
CA ILE A 86 -12.10 5.87 -1.94
C ILE A 86 -12.97 7.03 -1.47
N LEU A 87 -13.04 8.13 -2.22
CA LEU A 87 -13.90 9.25 -1.85
C LEU A 87 -15.38 8.83 -1.84
N ARG A 88 -15.83 8.10 -2.86
CA ARG A 88 -17.20 7.54 -2.90
C ARG A 88 -17.46 6.53 -1.79
N LEU A 89 -16.47 5.72 -1.45
CA LEU A 89 -16.57 4.80 -0.33
C LEU A 89 -16.78 5.53 1.00
N ILE A 90 -15.98 6.56 1.28
CA ILE A 90 -16.09 7.38 2.49
C ILE A 90 -17.44 8.07 2.56
N GLU A 91 -17.93 8.57 1.45
CA GLU A 91 -19.25 9.20 1.36
C GLU A 91 -20.39 8.18 1.62
N ARG A 92 -20.31 7.00 0.97
CA ARG A 92 -21.34 5.96 1.08
C ARG A 92 -21.39 5.27 2.44
N PHE A 93 -20.21 5.07 3.06
CA PHE A 93 -20.03 4.38 4.34
C PHE A 93 -19.44 5.36 5.36
N SER A 94 -20.15 6.46 5.61
CA SER A 94 -19.69 7.49 6.54
C SER A 94 -19.36 6.90 7.92
N GLY A 95 -18.12 7.14 8.38
CA GLY A 95 -17.62 6.64 9.66
C GLY A 95 -17.17 5.18 9.70
N ALA A 96 -17.40 4.38 8.65
CA ALA A 96 -16.93 3.00 8.59
C ALA A 96 -15.42 2.91 8.29
N VAL A 97 -14.87 3.81 7.49
CA VAL A 97 -13.43 3.81 7.19
C VAL A 97 -12.68 4.47 8.34
N LYS A 98 -12.01 3.66 9.16
CA LYS A 98 -11.28 4.11 10.35
C LYS A 98 -9.80 4.42 10.11
N GLY A 99 -9.24 3.89 9.05
CA GLY A 99 -7.86 4.10 8.68
C GLY A 99 -7.62 3.81 7.20
N LEU A 100 -6.68 4.55 6.62
CA LEU A 100 -6.27 4.46 5.22
C LEU A 100 -4.74 4.54 5.13
N ALA A 101 -4.13 3.62 4.40
CA ALA A 101 -2.70 3.68 4.13
C ALA A 101 -2.38 3.31 2.67
N HIS A 102 -1.80 4.25 1.93
CA HIS A 102 -1.22 3.96 0.62
C HIS A 102 0.13 3.24 0.83
N VAL A 103 0.26 2.04 0.27
CA VAL A 103 1.44 1.19 0.45
C VAL A 103 2.53 1.63 -0.51
N THR A 104 3.34 2.57 -0.04
CA THR A 104 4.45 3.19 -0.76
C THR A 104 5.81 2.81 -0.15
N GLY A 105 6.88 3.57 -0.37
CA GLY A 105 8.21 3.28 0.18
C GLY A 105 8.19 3.05 1.70
N GLY A 106 8.82 1.95 2.13
CA GLY A 106 8.71 1.45 3.50
C GLY A 106 7.50 0.54 3.75
N ALA A 107 6.62 0.42 2.76
CA ALA A 107 5.51 -0.52 2.64
C ALA A 107 4.78 -0.80 3.98
N TYR A 108 4.69 -2.07 4.39
CA TYR A 108 3.90 -2.44 5.57
C TYR A 108 4.50 -1.92 6.87
N TYR A 109 5.79 -2.11 7.08
CA TYR A 109 6.44 -1.80 8.36
C TYR A 109 6.62 -0.30 8.64
N LYS A 110 6.63 0.55 7.61
CA LYS A 110 6.80 1.99 7.78
C LYS A 110 5.57 2.81 7.41
N LYS A 111 4.84 2.46 6.34
CA LYS A 111 3.67 3.25 5.90
C LYS A 111 2.38 2.75 6.53
N VAL A 112 2.06 1.45 6.40
CA VAL A 112 0.85 0.89 7.03
C VAL A 112 0.92 1.00 8.55
N ALA A 113 2.09 0.76 9.15
CA ALA A 113 2.27 0.89 10.59
C ALA A 113 1.95 2.29 11.16
N LYS A 114 1.96 3.34 10.34
CA LYS A 114 1.70 4.72 10.83
C LYS A 114 0.27 4.94 11.31
N ILE A 115 -0.70 4.24 10.70
CA ILE A 115 -2.12 4.40 11.05
C ILE A 115 -2.56 3.52 12.22
N ILE A 116 -1.67 2.68 12.77
CA ILE A 116 -2.00 1.76 13.85
C ILE A 116 -1.91 2.50 15.17
N PRO A 117 -2.98 2.56 15.98
CA PRO A 117 -2.93 3.21 17.29
C PRO A 117 -2.04 2.45 18.27
N PRO A 118 -1.58 3.11 19.37
CA PRO A 118 -0.81 2.45 20.41
C PRO A 118 -1.51 1.22 20.97
N GLY A 119 -0.75 0.16 21.27
CA GLY A 119 -1.27 -1.10 21.82
C GLY A 119 -2.00 -1.99 20.83
N LYS A 120 -2.14 -1.60 19.57
CA LYS A 120 -2.76 -2.40 18.50
C LYS A 120 -1.72 -2.93 17.54
N CYS A 121 -2.08 -4.06 16.89
CA CYS A 121 -1.29 -4.71 15.86
C CYS A 121 -2.19 -5.12 14.70
N PHE A 122 -1.71 -4.95 13.49
CA PHE A 122 -2.32 -5.52 12.30
C PHE A 122 -1.76 -6.93 12.08
N LYS A 123 -2.61 -7.94 12.30
CA LYS A 123 -2.31 -9.34 11.98
C LYS A 123 -2.78 -9.58 10.55
N ILE A 124 -1.85 -9.64 9.62
CA ILE A 124 -2.09 -9.76 8.18
C ILE A 124 -1.71 -11.17 7.72
N ASP A 125 -2.62 -11.79 7.01
CA ASP A 125 -2.42 -13.08 6.37
C ASP A 125 -2.11 -12.87 4.87
N LYS A 126 -0.85 -13.00 4.52
CA LYS A 126 -0.32 -12.80 3.17
C LYS A 126 -0.78 -13.85 2.15
N THR A 127 -1.45 -14.90 2.58
CA THR A 127 -2.02 -15.93 1.68
C THR A 127 -3.37 -15.52 1.11
N ARG A 128 -3.96 -14.45 1.61
CA ARG A 128 -5.32 -14.02 1.26
C ARG A 128 -5.44 -13.21 -0.03
N TRP A 129 -4.34 -12.94 -0.69
CA TRP A 129 -4.36 -12.28 -2.00
C TRP A 129 -3.28 -12.85 -2.92
N PRO A 130 -3.46 -12.81 -4.23
CA PRO A 130 -2.45 -13.23 -5.19
C PRO A 130 -1.30 -12.24 -5.23
N THR A 131 -0.10 -12.69 -4.91
CA THR A 131 1.11 -11.87 -5.09
C THR A 131 1.54 -11.93 -6.56
N PRO A 132 1.62 -10.82 -7.30
CA PRO A 132 2.07 -10.79 -8.68
C PRO A 132 3.46 -11.41 -8.87
N GLU A 133 3.64 -12.16 -9.96
CA GLU A 133 4.84 -12.97 -10.21
C GLU A 133 6.13 -12.14 -10.22
N ILE A 134 6.06 -10.88 -10.65
CA ILE A 134 7.23 -9.99 -10.69
C ILE A 134 7.90 -9.87 -9.32
N PHE A 135 7.14 -9.86 -8.21
CA PHE A 135 7.71 -9.80 -6.86
C PHE A 135 8.46 -11.08 -6.51
N GLN A 136 7.95 -12.24 -6.89
CA GLN A 136 8.62 -13.53 -6.68
C GLN A 136 9.93 -13.59 -7.48
N ARG A 137 9.93 -13.08 -8.72
CA ARG A 137 11.14 -12.98 -9.55
C ARG A 137 12.20 -12.08 -8.92
N ILE A 138 11.81 -10.91 -8.42
CA ILE A 138 12.69 -9.98 -7.71
C ILE A 138 13.27 -10.66 -6.47
N GLN A 139 12.42 -11.28 -5.66
CA GLN A 139 12.81 -11.96 -4.43
C GLN A 139 13.84 -13.07 -4.69
N LYS A 140 13.50 -13.99 -5.59
CA LYS A 140 14.35 -15.14 -5.92
C LYS A 140 15.71 -14.71 -6.47
N LYS A 141 15.71 -13.78 -7.43
CA LYS A 141 16.95 -13.33 -8.05
C LYS A 141 17.80 -12.48 -7.13
N GLY A 142 17.18 -11.61 -6.35
CA GLY A 142 17.86 -10.77 -5.35
C GLY A 142 18.25 -11.53 -4.08
N ARG A 143 17.83 -12.79 -3.91
CA ARG A 143 17.98 -13.58 -2.67
C ARG A 143 17.49 -12.82 -1.44
N LEU A 144 16.36 -12.11 -1.60
CA LEU A 144 15.82 -11.22 -0.58
C LEU A 144 14.97 -12.00 0.41
N SER A 145 15.09 -11.66 1.68
CA SER A 145 14.21 -12.17 2.71
C SER A 145 12.79 -11.63 2.49
N GLU A 146 11.81 -12.35 3.00
CA GLU A 146 10.42 -11.90 2.98
C GLU A 146 10.24 -10.54 3.66
N LYS A 147 10.94 -10.32 4.78
CA LYS A 147 10.91 -9.04 5.50
C LYS A 147 11.42 -7.89 4.64
N GLU A 148 12.46 -8.07 3.86
CA GLU A 148 12.97 -7.06 2.93
C GLU A 148 11.94 -6.76 1.83
N MET A 149 11.28 -7.80 1.29
CA MET A 149 10.22 -7.64 0.30
C MET A 149 9.06 -6.80 0.86
N PHE A 150 8.52 -7.16 2.02
CA PHE A 150 7.42 -6.42 2.68
C PHE A 150 7.84 -5.07 3.30
N THR A 151 9.12 -4.77 3.35
CA THR A 151 9.63 -3.43 3.70
C THR A 151 9.76 -2.55 2.47
N THR A 152 10.04 -3.13 1.30
CA THR A 152 10.37 -2.37 0.08
C THR A 152 9.15 -2.25 -0.85
N PHE A 153 8.38 -3.32 -1.01
CA PHE A 153 7.34 -3.45 -2.02
C PHE A 153 5.94 -3.58 -1.43
N ASN A 154 4.94 -3.23 -2.21
CA ASN A 154 3.52 -3.37 -1.88
C ASN A 154 3.02 -4.83 -1.92
N MET A 155 3.77 -5.74 -2.53
CA MET A 155 3.47 -7.17 -2.66
C MET A 155 2.09 -7.48 -3.27
N GLY A 156 1.56 -6.56 -4.10
CA GLY A 156 0.25 -6.70 -4.74
C GLY A 156 -0.89 -5.92 -4.07
N ILE A 157 -0.66 -5.34 -2.89
CA ILE A 157 -1.62 -4.47 -2.20
C ILE A 157 -1.16 -3.03 -2.25
N GLY A 158 -1.86 -2.18 -3.00
CA GLY A 158 -1.48 -0.78 -3.15
C GLY A 158 -2.09 0.15 -2.10
N MET A 159 -3.22 -0.24 -1.51
CA MET A 159 -3.86 0.50 -0.42
C MET A 159 -4.45 -0.44 0.61
N VAL A 160 -4.36 -0.06 1.87
CA VAL A 160 -4.95 -0.75 3.01
C VAL A 160 -6.05 0.12 3.62
N LEU A 161 -7.19 -0.49 3.93
CA LEU A 161 -8.30 0.11 4.67
C LEU A 161 -8.52 -0.64 5.97
N VAL A 162 -9.01 0.06 6.98
CA VAL A 162 -9.49 -0.55 8.22
C VAL A 162 -10.93 -0.18 8.42
N VAL A 163 -11.78 -1.21 8.60
CA VAL A 163 -13.24 -1.05 8.74
C VAL A 163 -13.77 -1.94 9.88
N PRO A 164 -14.92 -1.62 10.49
CA PRO A 164 -15.61 -2.52 11.41
C PRO A 164 -15.92 -3.86 10.74
N LYS A 165 -15.92 -4.94 11.51
CA LYS A 165 -16.27 -6.28 11.02
C LYS A 165 -17.66 -6.31 10.36
N SER A 166 -18.63 -5.55 10.90
CA SER A 166 -19.98 -5.43 10.36
C SER A 166 -20.05 -4.87 8.94
N ASP A 167 -19.09 -4.06 8.56
CA ASP A 167 -19.13 -3.30 7.29
C ASP A 167 -18.32 -3.96 6.17
N VAL A 168 -17.56 -5.02 6.49
CA VAL A 168 -16.64 -5.68 5.55
C VAL A 168 -17.31 -6.07 4.25
N GLU A 169 -18.44 -6.79 4.35
CA GLU A 169 -19.14 -7.32 3.17
C GLU A 169 -19.66 -6.18 2.28
N GLY A 170 -20.31 -5.18 2.87
CA GLY A 170 -20.81 -4.02 2.15
C GLY A 170 -19.70 -3.22 1.49
N VAL A 171 -18.61 -2.97 2.21
CA VAL A 171 -17.45 -2.23 1.70
C VAL A 171 -16.76 -3.00 0.57
N ARG A 172 -16.55 -4.30 0.72
CA ARG A 172 -15.93 -5.14 -0.31
C ARG A 172 -16.77 -5.19 -1.57
N LYS A 173 -18.09 -5.39 -1.42
CA LYS A 173 -19.02 -5.36 -2.55
C LYS A 173 -18.96 -4.03 -3.28
N PHE A 174 -19.02 -2.92 -2.56
CA PHE A 174 -18.93 -1.58 -3.15
C PHE A 174 -17.61 -1.40 -3.95
N LEU A 175 -16.48 -1.78 -3.37
CA LEU A 175 -15.18 -1.69 -4.05
C LEU A 175 -15.13 -2.54 -5.32
N SER A 176 -15.75 -3.72 -5.30
CA SER A 176 -15.85 -4.58 -6.49
C SER A 176 -16.75 -3.96 -7.57
N ASP A 177 -17.85 -3.35 -7.19
CA ASP A 177 -18.73 -2.60 -8.11
C ASP A 177 -18.00 -1.40 -8.73
N GLU A 178 -17.08 -0.76 -7.99
CA GLU A 178 -16.14 0.29 -8.48
C GLU A 178 -14.94 -0.28 -9.25
N ARG A 179 -14.94 -1.59 -9.56
CA ARG A 179 -13.87 -2.32 -10.28
C ARG A 179 -12.50 -2.27 -9.58
N VAL A 180 -12.52 -2.24 -8.26
CA VAL A 180 -11.33 -2.36 -7.41
C VAL A 180 -11.29 -3.74 -6.79
N GLU A 181 -10.40 -4.61 -7.28
CA GLU A 181 -10.15 -5.89 -6.63
C GLU A 181 -9.68 -5.67 -5.19
N ASN A 182 -10.24 -6.45 -4.28
CA ASN A 182 -9.99 -6.27 -2.86
C ASN A 182 -10.16 -7.57 -2.08
N TRP A 183 -9.43 -7.68 -0.99
CA TRP A 183 -9.44 -8.86 -0.12
C TRP A 183 -9.50 -8.42 1.36
N GLU A 184 -10.14 -9.24 2.19
CA GLU A 184 -9.94 -9.15 3.64
C GLU A 184 -8.62 -9.83 3.96
N ILE A 185 -7.60 -9.04 4.27
CA ILE A 185 -6.22 -9.51 4.42
C ILE A 185 -5.81 -9.72 5.88
N GLY A 186 -6.65 -9.36 6.84
CA GLY A 186 -6.31 -9.53 8.25
C GLY A 186 -7.28 -8.85 9.21
N GLU A 187 -6.83 -8.77 10.44
CA GLU A 187 -7.60 -8.22 11.55
C GLU A 187 -6.73 -7.38 12.49
N VAL A 188 -7.37 -6.51 13.23
CA VAL A 188 -6.74 -5.73 14.30
C VAL A 188 -6.80 -6.51 15.60
N VAL A 189 -5.64 -6.71 16.23
CA VAL A 189 -5.52 -7.38 17.53
C VAL A 189 -4.82 -6.49 18.55
N ASN A 190 -4.91 -6.82 19.83
CA ASN A 190 -4.12 -6.18 20.86
C ASN A 190 -2.71 -6.78 20.88
N ASP A 191 -1.71 -5.94 20.70
CA ASP A 191 -0.31 -6.28 20.90
C ASP A 191 0.52 -5.02 21.14
N PRO A 192 0.99 -4.79 22.35
CA PRO A 192 1.81 -3.62 22.65
C PRO A 192 3.26 -3.74 22.15
N LYS A 193 3.70 -4.94 21.75
CA LYS A 193 5.09 -5.20 21.34
C LYS A 193 5.32 -5.11 19.85
N GLN A 194 4.31 -5.44 19.06
CA GLN A 194 4.42 -5.47 17.61
C GLN A 194 3.28 -4.67 16.96
N ARG A 195 3.62 -3.88 15.95
CA ARG A 195 2.61 -3.11 15.19
C ARG A 195 2.07 -3.89 13.99
N ILE A 196 2.89 -4.76 13.40
CA ILE A 196 2.50 -5.59 12.24
C ILE A 196 3.06 -7.00 12.41
N ARG A 197 2.19 -7.98 12.19
CA ARG A 197 2.52 -9.40 11.98
C ARG A 197 2.08 -9.81 10.58
N LEU A 198 3.01 -10.38 9.81
CA LEU A 198 2.80 -10.94 8.47
C LEU A 198 2.97 -12.45 8.51
#